data_b9866b0fd981204d6d68f83c9b8c7138
#
_entry.id   b9866b0fd981204d6d68f83c9b8c7138
#
_cell.length_a   1.000
_cell.length_b   1.000
_cell.length_c   1.000
_cell.angle_alpha   90.00
_cell.angle_beta   90.00
_cell.angle_gamma   90.00
#
_symmetry.space_group_name_H-M   'P 1'
#
loop_
_entity.id
_entity.type
_entity.pdbx_description
1 polymer ?
#
loop_
_entity_poly.entity_id
_entity_poly.type
_entity_poly.pdbx_seq_one_letter_code
_entity_poly.pdbx_strand_id
1 'polypeptide(L)'
;MKKERGLALAACAALAALMLLFASQCSPLYPINLWDDANCLLTVGRVMRRGGVLYRDIYEQKGPLLYLIHALAACISDTSFWGVYVLEIPALTAALYAAYRLLRLRTGAGFALGAAAVWGALTVTGGAFMRGDSAEEFCLPLLTAALALAYAEYGRRARPMRAKRLLFCGVLAGGIATIKYTLLGAMVGLCAVEGALALKEGGAPRALKSAAVFLAGMAIPILPWVIYFAANGALRDAYTAYIYNNVFLYGGEAASWGQRLGELARYVQKNALWAVPAALGLAALAADRGETAAVRLCVAAMAAGQFAAVFFVGRVWAYSLLALAAFGVIGCMQLHRALKKNGCPRGKKALTAAACAASLLLAWFATPNAFLRGQKLEQLAQGRLAAAMPEGATLLQYSHLDDGLYLAAHTLPREKYFVLLNVQLEAMRDALDRAVREAVPDYVLVSWRELPAEFDRYELIASDVGYDDDNRLNKTLYLYRRKSE
;
A
#
# COMPACT_ATOMS: atom_id res chain seq x y z
N MET A 1 9.88 -29.12 13.03
CA MET A 1 9.13 -27.83 13.18
C MET A 1 9.97 -26.58 12.98
N LYS A 2 11.09 -26.31 13.70
CA LYS A 2 11.91 -25.10 13.43
C LYS A 2 12.50 -25.09 12.03
N LYS A 3 13.12 -26.20 11.56
CA LYS A 3 13.68 -26.33 10.20
C LYS A 3 12.62 -26.13 9.10
N GLU A 4 11.43 -26.69 9.26
CA GLU A 4 10.31 -26.51 8.31
C GLU A 4 9.90 -25.03 8.19
N ARG A 5 9.81 -24.32 9.33
CA ARG A 5 9.47 -22.89 9.35
C ARG A 5 10.52 -22.03 8.67
N GLY A 6 11.80 -22.32 8.90
CA GLY A 6 12.91 -21.63 8.26
C GLY A 6 12.90 -21.83 6.73
N LEU A 7 12.70 -23.07 6.28
CA LEU A 7 12.59 -23.37 4.85
C LEU A 7 11.38 -22.68 4.19
N ALA A 8 10.22 -22.66 4.88
CA ALA A 8 9.05 -21.96 4.36
C ALA A 8 9.26 -20.44 4.27
N LEU A 9 9.92 -19.84 5.27
CA LEU A 9 10.26 -18.41 5.24
C LEU A 9 11.22 -18.10 4.09
N ALA A 10 12.26 -18.89 3.91
CA ALA A 10 13.20 -18.71 2.79
C ALA A 10 12.52 -18.89 1.42
N ALA A 11 11.60 -19.86 1.29
CA ALA A 11 10.82 -20.03 0.08
C ALA A 11 9.89 -18.82 -0.17
N CYS A 12 9.22 -18.32 0.87
CA CYS A 12 8.41 -17.10 0.75
C CYS A 12 9.25 -15.88 0.34
N ALA A 13 10.47 -15.74 0.86
CA ALA A 13 11.37 -14.65 0.49
C ALA A 13 11.82 -14.74 -0.98
N ALA A 14 12.20 -15.93 -1.44
CA ALA A 14 12.56 -16.14 -2.85
C ALA A 14 11.37 -15.89 -3.78
N LEU A 15 10.17 -16.37 -3.42
CA LEU A 15 8.95 -16.11 -4.19
C LEU A 15 8.61 -14.61 -4.22
N ALA A 16 8.67 -13.92 -3.07
CA ALA A 16 8.41 -12.49 -2.99
C ALA A 16 9.37 -11.69 -3.87
N ALA A 17 10.69 -11.97 -3.77
CA ALA A 17 11.69 -11.28 -4.58
C ALA A 17 11.43 -11.47 -6.08
N LEU A 18 11.16 -12.70 -6.54
CA LEU A 18 10.92 -12.97 -7.95
C LEU A 18 9.57 -12.42 -8.44
N MET A 19 8.50 -12.55 -7.65
CA MET A 19 7.19 -11.98 -8.01
C MET A 19 7.25 -10.46 -8.17
N LEU A 20 7.89 -9.78 -7.22
CA LEU A 20 8.07 -8.32 -7.26
C LEU A 20 9.04 -7.92 -8.38
N LEU A 21 10.10 -8.70 -8.63
CA LEU A 21 10.99 -8.46 -9.76
C LEU A 21 10.20 -8.34 -11.07
N PHE A 22 9.19 -9.19 -11.24
CA PHE A 22 8.39 -9.25 -12.46
C PHE A 22 7.20 -8.29 -12.48
N ALA A 23 6.60 -8.00 -11.33
CA ALA A 23 5.34 -7.28 -11.24
C ALA A 23 5.45 -5.83 -10.74
N SER A 24 6.41 -5.48 -9.89
CA SER A 24 6.55 -4.12 -9.37
C SER A 24 7.40 -3.26 -10.31
N GLN A 25 6.91 -2.05 -10.62
CA GLN A 25 7.69 -1.04 -11.38
C GLN A 25 8.85 -0.46 -10.55
N CYS A 26 8.94 -0.77 -9.26
CA CYS A 26 10.11 -0.43 -8.44
C CYS A 26 11.31 -1.33 -8.70
N SER A 27 11.11 -2.47 -9.37
CA SER A 27 12.17 -3.46 -9.61
C SER A 27 13.16 -3.02 -10.69
N PRO A 28 14.39 -3.59 -10.70
CA PRO A 28 15.40 -3.26 -11.71
C PRO A 28 15.04 -3.59 -13.17
N LEU A 29 13.92 -4.29 -13.42
CA LEU A 29 13.44 -4.56 -14.77
C LEU A 29 12.72 -3.36 -15.39
N TYR A 30 12.45 -2.32 -14.62
CA TYR A 30 11.71 -1.14 -15.04
C TYR A 30 12.57 0.13 -14.83
N PRO A 31 12.51 1.10 -15.75
CA PRO A 31 13.36 2.30 -15.66
C PRO A 31 12.92 3.27 -14.54
N ILE A 32 11.63 3.30 -14.23
CA ILE A 32 11.01 4.17 -13.23
C ILE A 32 9.64 3.61 -12.85
N ASN A 33 9.13 3.96 -11.69
CA ASN A 33 7.72 3.77 -11.37
C ASN A 33 6.93 4.98 -11.92
N LEU A 34 5.95 4.70 -12.79
CA LEU A 34 5.13 5.74 -13.43
C LEU A 34 3.92 6.17 -12.58
N TRP A 35 3.78 5.67 -11.36
CA TRP A 35 2.67 6.05 -10.49
C TRP A 35 3.00 7.32 -9.72
N ASP A 36 2.15 8.31 -9.90
CA ASP A 36 2.33 9.65 -9.33
C ASP A 36 2.41 9.61 -7.78
N ASP A 37 1.59 8.78 -7.12
CA ASP A 37 1.68 8.58 -5.66
C ASP A 37 3.03 7.99 -5.23
N ALA A 38 3.55 6.99 -5.95
CA ALA A 38 4.85 6.37 -5.65
C ALA A 38 6.00 7.39 -5.78
N ASN A 39 5.93 8.25 -6.81
CA ASN A 39 6.90 9.33 -6.98
C ASN A 39 6.83 10.34 -5.83
N CYS A 40 5.62 10.73 -5.39
CA CYS A 40 5.46 11.58 -4.19
C CYS A 40 6.11 10.94 -2.96
N LEU A 41 5.85 9.64 -2.73
CA LEU A 41 6.40 8.92 -1.57
C LEU A 41 7.94 8.90 -1.59
N LEU A 42 8.53 8.58 -2.74
CA LEU A 42 9.99 8.52 -2.87
C LEU A 42 10.60 9.93 -2.77
N THR A 43 10.00 10.95 -3.37
CA THR A 43 10.47 12.34 -3.29
C THR A 43 10.48 12.82 -1.84
N VAL A 44 9.42 12.57 -1.05
CA VAL A 44 9.39 12.87 0.39
C VAL A 44 10.47 12.09 1.13
N GLY A 45 10.63 10.79 0.86
CA GLY A 45 11.68 9.96 1.46
C GLY A 45 13.09 10.50 1.17
N ARG A 46 13.36 10.97 -0.07
CA ARG A 46 14.65 11.58 -0.46
C ARG A 46 14.92 12.89 0.28
N VAL A 47 13.89 13.71 0.52
CA VAL A 47 14.00 14.93 1.34
C VAL A 47 14.28 14.57 2.81
N MET A 48 13.55 13.62 3.38
CA MET A 48 13.79 13.16 4.76
C MET A 48 15.20 12.61 4.96
N ARG A 49 15.72 11.83 4.01
CA ARG A 49 17.11 11.32 4.03
C ARG A 49 18.12 12.46 4.13
N ARG A 50 17.82 13.62 3.56
CA ARG A 50 18.69 14.83 3.60
C ARG A 50 18.44 15.72 4.82
N GLY A 51 17.66 15.24 5.81
CA GLY A 51 17.40 15.93 7.07
C GLY A 51 16.14 16.77 7.09
N GLY A 52 15.34 16.78 6.03
CA GLY A 52 14.04 17.45 6.03
C GLY A 52 13.07 16.79 7.01
N VAL A 53 12.37 17.59 7.79
CA VAL A 53 11.37 17.12 8.75
C VAL A 53 10.02 16.98 8.07
N LEU A 54 9.49 15.75 8.09
CA LEU A 54 8.20 15.42 7.50
C LEU A 54 7.09 16.35 8.02
N TYR A 55 6.18 16.77 7.15
CA TYR A 55 5.05 17.67 7.34
C TYR A 55 5.44 19.12 7.63
N ARG A 56 6.61 19.39 8.23
CA ARG A 56 7.11 20.74 8.45
C ARG A 56 7.82 21.30 7.22
N ASP A 57 8.82 20.57 6.71
CA ASP A 57 9.69 21.02 5.62
C ASP A 57 9.24 20.50 4.26
N ILE A 58 8.55 19.37 4.24
CA ILE A 58 7.89 18.82 3.06
C ILE A 58 6.51 18.26 3.43
N TYR A 59 5.49 18.61 2.64
CA TYR A 59 4.09 18.26 2.93
C TYR A 59 3.62 17.09 2.07
N GLU A 60 3.08 16.09 2.72
CA GLU A 60 2.27 15.04 2.13
C GLU A 60 1.33 14.48 3.23
N GLN A 61 0.34 13.67 2.87
CA GLN A 61 -0.83 13.40 3.73
C GLN A 61 -0.93 11.96 4.26
N LYS A 62 0.01 11.05 3.89
CA LYS A 62 0.03 9.67 4.40
C LYS A 62 0.80 9.58 5.73
N GLY A 63 0.85 8.39 6.32
CA GLY A 63 1.44 8.19 7.64
C GLY A 63 2.98 8.15 7.66
N PRO A 64 3.60 8.53 8.79
CA PRO A 64 5.04 8.75 8.86
C PRO A 64 5.88 7.48 8.69
N LEU A 65 5.37 6.29 9.00
CA LEU A 65 6.11 5.04 8.79
C LEU A 65 6.29 4.75 7.29
N LEU A 66 5.32 5.13 6.46
CA LEU A 66 5.45 4.98 5.01
C LEU A 66 6.62 5.80 4.48
N TYR A 67 6.76 7.05 4.91
CA TYR A 67 7.87 7.91 4.49
C TYR A 67 9.22 7.49 5.06
N LEU A 68 9.26 6.89 6.27
CA LEU A 68 10.49 6.28 6.77
C LEU A 68 10.94 5.13 5.87
N ILE A 69 9.99 4.29 5.39
CA ILE A 69 10.32 3.22 4.44
C ILE A 69 10.98 3.82 3.19
N HIS A 70 10.44 4.92 2.64
CA HIS A 70 11.01 5.59 1.47
C HIS A 70 12.31 6.33 1.77
N ALA A 71 12.49 6.87 2.97
CA ALA A 71 13.77 7.44 3.39
C ALA A 71 14.87 6.36 3.49
N LEU A 72 14.53 5.17 4.00
CA LEU A 72 15.43 4.02 4.00
C LEU A 72 15.69 3.51 2.57
N ALA A 73 14.67 3.48 1.70
CA ALA A 73 14.83 3.17 0.28
C ALA A 73 15.80 4.14 -0.41
N ALA A 74 15.67 5.44 -0.13
CA ALA A 74 16.57 6.47 -0.65
C ALA A 74 18.01 6.34 -0.12
N CYS A 75 18.24 5.70 1.03
CA CYS A 75 19.59 5.33 1.48
C CYS A 75 20.21 4.21 0.63
N ILE A 76 19.38 3.35 0.03
CA ILE A 76 19.83 2.27 -0.85
C ILE A 76 20.03 2.80 -2.27
N SER A 77 19.06 3.56 -2.80
CA SER A 77 19.13 4.23 -4.10
C SER A 77 18.39 5.56 -4.06
N ASP A 78 19.09 6.63 -4.39
CA ASP A 78 18.59 8.01 -4.45
C ASP A 78 18.19 8.42 -5.90
N THR A 79 18.51 7.58 -6.87
CA THR A 79 18.37 7.84 -8.30
C THR A 79 17.44 6.88 -9.01
N SER A 80 16.87 5.91 -8.29
CA SER A 80 15.96 4.91 -8.84
C SER A 80 15.04 4.32 -7.77
N PHE A 81 14.00 3.63 -8.20
CA PHE A 81 13.06 2.93 -7.31
C PHE A 81 13.60 1.60 -6.74
N TRP A 82 14.78 1.16 -7.12
CA TRP A 82 15.22 -0.17 -6.70
C TRP A 82 15.43 -0.28 -5.18
N GLY A 83 15.67 0.83 -4.47
CA GLY A 83 15.66 0.85 -3.01
C GLY A 83 14.29 0.51 -2.43
N VAL A 84 13.21 0.99 -3.06
CA VAL A 84 11.83 0.63 -2.69
C VAL A 84 11.58 -0.86 -2.95
N TYR A 85 11.98 -1.39 -4.12
CA TYR A 85 11.88 -2.82 -4.42
C TYR A 85 12.53 -3.69 -3.34
N VAL A 86 13.71 -3.32 -2.86
CA VAL A 86 14.40 -4.05 -1.78
C VAL A 86 13.56 -4.08 -0.50
N LEU A 87 12.79 -3.02 -0.20
CA LEU A 87 11.92 -2.95 0.98
C LEU A 87 10.53 -3.56 0.75
N GLU A 88 10.04 -3.64 -0.49
CA GLU A 88 8.85 -4.42 -0.84
C GLU A 88 9.06 -5.93 -0.59
N ILE A 89 10.27 -6.46 -0.81
CA ILE A 89 10.59 -7.88 -0.61
C ILE A 89 10.25 -8.37 0.81
N PRO A 90 10.74 -7.76 1.90
CA PRO A 90 10.36 -8.18 3.25
C PRO A 90 8.86 -8.00 3.53
N ALA A 91 8.20 -6.98 2.95
CA ALA A 91 6.76 -6.79 3.11
C ALA A 91 5.97 -7.94 2.48
N LEU A 92 6.21 -8.27 1.22
CA LEU A 92 5.53 -9.40 0.56
C LEU A 92 5.95 -10.74 1.16
N THR A 93 7.21 -10.90 1.58
CA THR A 93 7.67 -12.09 2.32
C THR A 93 6.85 -12.31 3.60
N ALA A 94 6.64 -11.25 4.37
CA ALA A 94 5.85 -11.32 5.60
C ALA A 94 4.37 -11.65 5.30
N ALA A 95 3.80 -11.09 4.23
CA ALA A 95 2.43 -11.40 3.79
C ALA A 95 2.30 -12.87 3.36
N LEU A 96 3.19 -13.37 2.50
CA LEU A 96 3.23 -14.78 2.07
C LEU A 96 3.42 -15.73 3.24
N TYR A 97 4.33 -15.40 4.16
CA TYR A 97 4.58 -16.22 5.32
C TYR A 97 3.40 -16.22 6.30
N ALA A 98 2.73 -15.08 6.50
CA ALA A 98 1.51 -15.01 7.29
C ALA A 98 0.38 -15.85 6.66
N ALA A 99 0.20 -15.77 5.34
CA ALA A 99 -0.73 -16.60 4.59
C ALA A 99 -0.39 -18.10 4.73
N TYR A 100 0.88 -18.48 4.54
CA TYR A 100 1.36 -19.83 4.79
C TYR A 100 1.01 -20.30 6.21
N ARG A 101 1.27 -19.49 7.23
CA ARG A 101 1.00 -19.81 8.63
C ARG A 101 -0.49 -19.98 8.91
N LEU A 102 -1.33 -19.16 8.28
CA LEU A 102 -2.79 -19.29 8.37
C LEU A 102 -3.27 -20.59 7.73
N LEU A 103 -2.84 -20.88 6.50
CA LEU A 103 -3.17 -22.11 5.79
C LEU A 103 -2.70 -23.37 6.55
N ARG A 104 -1.51 -23.33 7.18
CA ARG A 104 -0.96 -24.43 7.99
C ARG A 104 -1.82 -24.81 9.20
N LEU A 105 -2.77 -23.98 9.60
CA LEU A 105 -3.71 -24.34 10.68
C LEU A 105 -4.67 -25.45 10.25
N ARG A 106 -4.93 -25.62 8.96
CA ARG A 106 -5.92 -26.55 8.41
C ARG A 106 -5.39 -27.44 7.29
N THR A 107 -4.16 -27.21 6.81
CA THR A 107 -3.61 -27.88 5.63
C THR A 107 -2.18 -28.42 5.87
N GLY A 108 -1.69 -29.25 4.95
CA GLY A 108 -0.29 -29.71 4.94
C GLY A 108 0.66 -28.61 4.44
N ALA A 109 1.98 -28.75 4.77
CA ALA A 109 3.00 -27.74 4.47
C ALA A 109 3.12 -27.45 2.96
N GLY A 110 3.11 -28.48 2.11
CA GLY A 110 3.22 -28.32 0.67
C GLY A 110 2.02 -27.55 0.10
N PHE A 111 0.79 -27.92 0.45
CA PHE A 111 -0.38 -27.18 0.02
C PHE A 111 -0.36 -25.73 0.52
N ALA A 112 -0.02 -25.51 1.79
CA ALA A 112 0.04 -24.17 2.36
C ALA A 112 1.02 -23.26 1.62
N LEU A 113 2.21 -23.78 1.25
CA LEU A 113 3.20 -23.01 0.49
C LEU A 113 2.73 -22.74 -0.95
N GLY A 114 2.25 -23.77 -1.65
CA GLY A 114 1.74 -23.59 -3.02
C GLY A 114 0.56 -22.65 -3.09
N ALA A 115 -0.39 -22.75 -2.16
CA ALA A 115 -1.55 -21.87 -2.10
C ALA A 115 -1.18 -20.43 -1.70
N ALA A 116 -0.22 -20.24 -0.81
CA ALA A 116 0.31 -18.91 -0.49
C ALA A 116 1.03 -18.30 -1.70
N ALA A 117 1.77 -19.10 -2.49
CA ALA A 117 2.40 -18.63 -3.73
C ALA A 117 1.35 -18.21 -4.76
N VAL A 118 0.32 -19.01 -5.00
CA VAL A 118 -0.78 -18.67 -5.92
C VAL A 118 -1.50 -17.41 -5.47
N TRP A 119 -1.86 -17.30 -4.17
CA TRP A 119 -2.47 -16.11 -3.63
C TRP A 119 -1.59 -14.86 -3.84
N GLY A 120 -0.28 -14.97 -3.55
CA GLY A 120 0.65 -13.86 -3.76
C GLY A 120 0.72 -13.43 -5.23
N ALA A 121 0.84 -14.38 -6.16
CA ALA A 121 0.87 -14.09 -7.59
C ALA A 121 -0.41 -13.40 -8.07
N LEU A 122 -1.59 -13.91 -7.67
CA LEU A 122 -2.88 -13.28 -8.00
C LEU A 122 -3.01 -11.88 -7.39
N THR A 123 -2.38 -11.65 -6.24
CA THR A 123 -2.37 -10.34 -5.57
C THR A 123 -1.52 -9.34 -6.35
N VAL A 124 -0.27 -9.69 -6.69
CA VAL A 124 0.67 -8.76 -7.37
C VAL A 124 0.38 -8.58 -8.86
N THR A 125 -0.42 -9.46 -9.48
CA THR A 125 -0.88 -9.31 -10.87
C THR A 125 -2.28 -8.72 -10.98
N GLY A 126 -2.98 -8.55 -9.86
CA GLY A 126 -4.30 -7.94 -9.81
C GLY A 126 -4.26 -6.42 -10.02
N GLY A 127 -5.35 -5.85 -10.53
CA GLY A 127 -5.44 -4.41 -10.77
C GLY A 127 -5.30 -3.53 -9.52
N ALA A 128 -5.48 -4.10 -8.31
CA ALA A 128 -5.30 -3.37 -7.06
C ALA A 128 -3.82 -3.20 -6.66
N PHE A 129 -2.93 -4.04 -7.14
CA PHE A 129 -1.49 -3.88 -6.93
C PHE A 129 -0.93 -2.70 -7.74
N MET A 130 -1.59 -2.38 -8.86
CA MET A 130 -1.18 -1.33 -9.79
C MET A 130 0.28 -1.49 -10.24
N ARG A 131 1.13 -0.59 -9.78
CA ARG A 131 2.56 -0.52 -10.16
C ARG A 131 3.51 -0.91 -9.03
N GLY A 132 2.97 -1.35 -7.88
CA GLY A 132 3.70 -1.50 -6.63
C GLY A 132 3.80 -0.18 -5.86
N ASP A 133 4.40 -0.24 -4.68
CA ASP A 133 4.69 0.92 -3.83
C ASP A 133 3.46 1.64 -3.26
N SER A 134 2.41 0.89 -2.92
CA SER A 134 1.24 1.46 -2.27
C SER A 134 1.30 1.35 -0.73
N ALA A 135 0.65 2.27 -0.04
CA ALA A 135 0.44 2.17 1.41
C ALA A 135 -0.30 0.86 1.78
N GLU A 136 -1.21 0.41 0.93
CA GLU A 136 -1.96 -0.83 1.05
C GLU A 136 -1.04 -2.05 0.96
N GLU A 137 -0.02 -2.01 0.11
CA GLU A 137 0.97 -3.07 -0.01
C GLU A 137 1.75 -3.25 1.29
N PHE A 138 2.24 -2.17 1.90
CA PHE A 138 2.94 -2.23 3.18
C PHE A 138 2.03 -2.54 4.36
N CYS A 139 0.72 -2.32 4.26
CA CYS A 139 -0.27 -2.74 5.25
C CYS A 139 -0.70 -4.21 5.09
N LEU A 140 -0.61 -4.80 3.90
CA LEU A 140 -1.06 -6.17 3.60
C LEU A 140 -0.44 -7.23 4.52
N PRO A 141 0.88 -7.24 4.81
CA PRO A 141 1.48 -8.19 5.75
C PRO A 141 0.90 -8.05 7.17
N LEU A 142 0.63 -6.82 7.62
CA LEU A 142 0.09 -6.55 8.96
C LEU A 142 -1.36 -7.07 9.07
N LEU A 143 -2.18 -6.82 8.05
CA LEU A 143 -3.56 -7.32 7.96
C LEU A 143 -3.59 -8.85 7.90
N THR A 144 -2.75 -9.47 7.07
CA THR A 144 -2.68 -10.92 6.91
C THR A 144 -2.19 -11.59 8.19
N ALA A 145 -1.23 -10.99 8.89
CA ALA A 145 -0.74 -11.49 10.18
C ALA A 145 -1.81 -11.39 11.27
N ALA A 146 -2.55 -10.28 11.35
CA ALA A 146 -3.66 -10.12 12.29
C ALA A 146 -4.76 -11.16 12.04
N LEU A 147 -5.13 -11.38 10.78
CA LEU A 147 -6.09 -12.42 10.39
C LEU A 147 -5.61 -13.82 10.80
N ALA A 148 -4.33 -14.13 10.58
CA ALA A 148 -3.74 -15.41 10.98
C ALA A 148 -3.74 -15.61 12.50
N LEU A 149 -3.45 -14.55 13.26
CA LEU A 149 -3.48 -14.60 14.73
C LEU A 149 -4.90 -14.78 15.26
N ALA A 150 -5.86 -14.01 14.73
CA ALA A 150 -7.26 -14.11 15.10
C ALA A 150 -7.81 -15.50 14.82
N TYR A 151 -7.57 -16.02 13.63
CA TYR A 151 -7.99 -17.38 13.26
C TYR A 151 -7.33 -18.45 14.17
N ALA A 152 -6.05 -18.33 14.46
CA ALA A 152 -5.32 -19.27 15.30
C ALA A 152 -5.80 -19.26 16.76
N GLU A 153 -6.22 -18.13 17.27
CA GLU A 153 -6.68 -18.02 18.65
C GLU A 153 -8.15 -18.45 18.79
N TYR A 154 -9.03 -17.86 18.01
CA TYR A 154 -10.47 -18.13 18.08
C TYR A 154 -10.86 -19.49 17.48
N GLY A 155 -10.06 -20.05 16.57
CA GLY A 155 -10.25 -21.40 16.04
C GLY A 155 -9.98 -22.53 17.05
N ARG A 156 -9.34 -22.22 18.16
CA ARG A 156 -9.09 -23.19 19.25
C ARG A 156 -10.11 -23.09 20.37
N ARG A 157 -10.61 -21.91 20.64
CA ARG A 157 -11.52 -21.63 21.74
C ARG A 157 -12.28 -20.31 21.49
N ALA A 158 -13.55 -20.31 21.82
CA ALA A 158 -14.40 -19.12 21.78
C ALA A 158 -14.26 -18.29 23.08
N ARG A 159 -13.06 -17.76 23.33
CA ARG A 159 -12.70 -16.98 24.51
C ARG A 159 -11.84 -15.79 24.11
N PRO A 160 -11.74 -14.73 24.92
CA PRO A 160 -10.85 -13.60 24.68
C PRO A 160 -9.42 -14.04 24.39
N MET A 161 -8.75 -13.28 23.55
CA MET A 161 -7.36 -13.50 23.15
C MET A 161 -6.42 -13.46 24.36
N ARG A 162 -5.35 -14.25 24.31
CA ARG A 162 -4.26 -14.14 25.30
C ARG A 162 -3.59 -12.77 25.18
N ALA A 163 -3.30 -12.12 26.31
CA ALA A 163 -2.77 -10.76 26.37
C ALA A 163 -1.55 -10.53 25.43
N LYS A 164 -0.59 -11.46 25.35
CA LYS A 164 0.57 -11.34 24.45
C LYS A 164 0.18 -11.26 22.97
N ARG A 165 -0.85 -12.00 22.55
CA ARG A 165 -1.32 -11.97 21.16
C ARG A 165 -2.15 -10.74 20.87
N LEU A 166 -2.98 -10.33 21.82
CA LEU A 166 -3.76 -9.12 21.73
C LEU A 166 -2.87 -7.88 21.67
N LEU A 167 -1.81 -7.82 22.52
CA LEU A 167 -0.77 -6.81 22.46
C LEU A 167 -0.13 -6.75 21.06
N PHE A 168 0.21 -7.92 20.50
CA PHE A 168 0.82 -7.96 19.17
C PHE A 168 -0.16 -7.54 18.06
N CYS A 169 -1.46 -7.86 18.18
CA CYS A 169 -2.49 -7.30 17.29
C CYS A 169 -2.55 -5.76 17.41
N GLY A 170 -2.38 -5.22 18.62
CA GLY A 170 -2.23 -3.78 18.84
C GLY A 170 -1.00 -3.22 18.10
N VAL A 171 0.16 -3.88 18.19
CA VAL A 171 1.37 -3.45 17.44
C VAL A 171 1.09 -3.42 15.92
N LEU A 172 0.43 -4.45 15.38
CA LEU A 172 0.05 -4.47 13.96
C LEU A 172 -0.90 -3.32 13.61
N ALA A 173 -1.88 -3.03 14.47
CA ALA A 173 -2.79 -1.91 14.31
C ALA A 173 -2.07 -0.56 14.34
N GLY A 174 -1.13 -0.36 15.25
CA GLY A 174 -0.31 0.84 15.32
C GLY A 174 0.59 1.02 14.10
N GLY A 175 1.14 -0.09 13.57
CA GLY A 175 1.87 -0.09 12.29
C GLY A 175 0.97 0.37 11.14
N ILE A 176 -0.25 -0.18 11.01
CA ILE A 176 -1.22 0.26 10.01
C ILE A 176 -1.57 1.75 10.23
N ALA A 177 -1.81 2.16 11.48
CA ALA A 177 -2.14 3.54 11.81
C ALA A 177 -1.04 4.54 11.42
N THR A 178 0.23 4.14 11.45
CA THR A 178 1.37 4.97 11.07
C THR A 178 1.74 4.89 9.58
N ILE A 179 1.10 3.99 8.81
CA ILE A 179 1.18 3.92 7.34
C ILE A 179 -0.05 4.62 6.74
N LYS A 180 -1.25 4.13 7.03
CA LYS A 180 -2.52 4.65 6.52
C LYS A 180 -3.67 4.26 7.46
N TYR A 181 -4.07 5.15 8.38
CA TYR A 181 -5.03 4.83 9.44
C TYR A 181 -6.43 4.44 8.90
N THR A 182 -6.78 4.86 7.70
CA THR A 182 -8.04 4.46 7.05
C THR A 182 -8.13 2.96 6.78
N LEU A 183 -7.02 2.22 6.85
CA LEU A 183 -6.98 0.77 6.69
C LEU A 183 -7.17 -0.02 7.99
N LEU A 184 -7.54 0.63 9.09
CA LEU A 184 -7.78 -0.01 10.40
C LEU A 184 -9.10 -0.80 10.48
N GLY A 185 -9.91 -0.83 9.43
CA GLY A 185 -11.23 -1.45 9.44
C GLY A 185 -11.25 -2.90 9.93
N ALA A 186 -10.29 -3.72 9.49
CA ALA A 186 -10.16 -5.10 9.97
C ALA A 186 -9.85 -5.17 11.47
N MET A 187 -9.04 -4.23 11.98
CA MET A 187 -8.70 -4.16 13.41
C MET A 187 -9.91 -3.75 14.26
N VAL A 188 -10.75 -2.86 13.74
CA VAL A 188 -12.04 -2.50 14.39
C VAL A 188 -12.93 -3.75 14.50
N GLY A 189 -13.07 -4.53 13.42
CA GLY A 189 -13.82 -5.78 13.43
C GLY A 189 -13.28 -6.80 14.43
N LEU A 190 -11.94 -6.95 14.52
CA LEU A 190 -11.30 -7.80 15.52
C LEU A 190 -11.60 -7.32 16.95
N CYS A 191 -11.45 -6.03 17.23
CA CYS A 191 -11.68 -5.44 18.54
C CYS A 191 -13.15 -5.58 18.97
N ALA A 192 -14.12 -5.47 18.05
CA ALA A 192 -15.52 -5.65 18.35
C ALA A 192 -15.81 -7.08 18.86
N VAL A 193 -15.24 -8.10 18.22
CA VAL A 193 -15.42 -9.50 18.66
C VAL A 193 -14.64 -9.79 19.92
N GLU A 194 -13.40 -9.31 20.08
CA GLU A 194 -12.63 -9.44 21.32
C GLU A 194 -13.37 -8.81 22.49
N GLY A 195 -13.88 -7.58 22.32
CA GLY A 195 -14.66 -6.87 23.33
C GLY A 195 -15.93 -7.63 23.74
N ALA A 196 -16.68 -8.16 22.78
CA ALA A 196 -17.89 -8.94 23.05
C ALA A 196 -17.57 -10.23 23.83
N LEU A 197 -16.50 -10.93 23.45
CA LEU A 197 -16.06 -12.13 24.18
C LEU A 197 -15.55 -11.80 25.59
N ALA A 198 -14.83 -10.69 25.75
CA ALA A 198 -14.33 -10.24 27.05
C ALA A 198 -15.48 -9.83 27.99
N LEU A 199 -16.48 -9.09 27.46
CA LEU A 199 -17.71 -8.74 28.20
C LEU A 199 -18.44 -9.98 28.65
N LYS A 200 -18.60 -10.99 27.80
CA LYS A 200 -19.27 -12.26 28.13
C LYS A 200 -18.53 -13.06 29.19
N GLU A 201 -17.18 -13.08 29.18
CA GLU A 201 -16.37 -13.89 30.10
C GLU A 201 -16.18 -13.25 31.47
N GLY A 202 -16.04 -11.92 31.55
CA GLY A 202 -15.70 -11.23 32.81
C GLY A 202 -16.21 -9.80 32.91
N GLY A 203 -17.24 -9.45 32.15
CA GLY A 203 -17.90 -8.14 32.22
C GLY A 203 -17.01 -6.98 31.76
N ALA A 204 -17.41 -5.76 32.12
CA ALA A 204 -16.73 -4.53 31.79
C ALA A 204 -15.23 -4.50 32.22
N PRO A 205 -14.82 -4.99 33.42
CA PRO A 205 -13.40 -4.98 33.79
C PRO A 205 -12.52 -5.80 32.85
N ARG A 206 -13.02 -6.93 32.36
CA ARG A 206 -12.28 -7.76 31.40
C ARG A 206 -12.17 -7.09 30.04
N ALA A 207 -13.24 -6.49 29.56
CA ALA A 207 -13.26 -5.74 28.29
C ALA A 207 -12.30 -4.55 28.34
N LEU A 208 -12.30 -3.76 29.42
CA LEU A 208 -11.38 -2.66 29.63
C LEU A 208 -9.92 -3.12 29.66
N LYS A 209 -9.64 -4.25 30.32
CA LYS A 209 -8.29 -4.84 30.30
C LYS A 209 -7.87 -5.26 28.90
N SER A 210 -8.75 -5.88 28.11
CA SER A 210 -8.45 -6.22 26.71
C SER A 210 -8.18 -4.96 25.89
N ALA A 211 -9.00 -3.92 26.02
CA ALA A 211 -8.82 -2.65 25.35
C ALA A 211 -7.46 -2.00 25.73
N ALA A 212 -7.13 -1.95 27.01
CA ALA A 212 -5.87 -1.39 27.49
C ALA A 212 -4.64 -2.14 26.92
N VAL A 213 -4.69 -3.49 26.87
CA VAL A 213 -3.63 -4.30 26.29
C VAL A 213 -3.47 -4.04 24.79
N PHE A 214 -4.59 -3.93 24.05
CA PHE A 214 -4.56 -3.63 22.62
C PHE A 214 -4.00 -2.22 22.37
N LEU A 215 -4.47 -1.22 23.09
CA LEU A 215 -4.02 0.17 22.97
C LEU A 215 -2.54 0.32 23.37
N ALA A 216 -2.08 -0.38 24.41
CA ALA A 216 -0.67 -0.41 24.77
C ALA A 216 0.19 -0.98 23.63
N GLY A 217 -0.29 -2.04 22.97
CA GLY A 217 0.35 -2.55 21.76
C GLY A 217 0.39 -1.53 20.63
N MET A 218 -0.74 -0.85 20.39
CA MET A 218 -0.86 0.16 19.34
C MET A 218 0.05 1.38 19.58
N ALA A 219 0.28 1.73 20.84
CA ALA A 219 1.16 2.82 21.20
C ALA A 219 2.65 2.55 20.83
N ILE A 220 3.09 1.30 20.81
CA ILE A 220 4.51 0.95 20.55
C ILE A 220 5.03 1.53 19.23
N PRO A 221 4.40 1.34 18.06
CA PRO A 221 4.87 1.96 16.81
C PRO A 221 4.46 3.42 16.66
N ILE A 222 3.54 3.96 17.46
CA ILE A 222 3.09 5.36 17.37
C ILE A 222 3.99 6.28 18.20
N LEU A 223 4.36 5.90 19.41
CA LEU A 223 5.13 6.75 20.33
C LEU A 223 6.47 7.25 19.75
N PRO A 224 7.26 6.47 19.01
CA PRO A 224 8.48 6.99 18.38
C PRO A 224 8.22 8.20 17.47
N TRP A 225 7.09 8.23 16.77
CA TRP A 225 6.71 9.35 15.90
C TRP A 225 6.30 10.58 16.71
N VAL A 226 5.55 10.38 17.78
CA VAL A 226 5.21 11.50 18.69
C VAL A 226 6.48 12.14 19.24
N ILE A 227 7.45 11.32 19.67
CA ILE A 227 8.75 11.79 20.19
C ILE A 227 9.53 12.50 19.07
N TYR A 228 9.60 11.92 17.85
CA TYR A 228 10.28 12.51 16.72
C TYR A 228 9.73 13.91 16.37
N PHE A 229 8.41 14.03 16.25
CA PHE A 229 7.78 15.31 15.91
C PHE A 229 7.90 16.33 17.06
N ALA A 230 7.82 15.88 18.32
CA ALA A 230 8.05 16.74 19.47
C ALA A 230 9.48 17.31 19.49
N ALA A 231 10.48 16.45 19.30
CA ALA A 231 11.88 16.83 19.27
C ALA A 231 12.24 17.81 18.14
N ASN A 232 11.47 17.78 17.04
CA ASN A 232 11.66 18.66 15.87
C ASN A 232 10.71 19.87 15.86
N GLY A 233 9.89 20.08 16.89
CA GLY A 233 8.90 21.17 16.94
C GLY A 233 7.77 21.04 15.91
N ALA A 234 7.53 19.84 15.37
CA ALA A 234 6.64 19.56 14.24
C ALA A 234 5.34 18.83 14.64
N LEU A 235 4.99 18.77 15.93
CA LEU A 235 3.75 18.08 16.38
C LEU A 235 2.49 18.69 15.78
N ARG A 236 2.43 20.01 15.66
CA ARG A 236 1.30 20.71 15.06
C ARG A 236 1.20 20.39 13.57
N ASP A 237 2.32 20.41 12.85
CA ASP A 237 2.37 20.06 11.44
C ASP A 237 1.92 18.62 11.21
N ALA A 238 2.40 17.67 12.02
CA ALA A 238 2.02 16.27 11.93
C ALA A 238 0.52 16.06 12.22
N TYR A 239 -0.02 16.68 13.26
CA TYR A 239 -1.46 16.64 13.54
C TYR A 239 -2.26 17.24 12.40
N THR A 240 -1.88 18.42 11.91
CA THR A 240 -2.60 19.11 10.83
C THR A 240 -2.55 18.31 9.55
N ALA A 241 -1.36 17.87 9.11
CA ALA A 241 -1.20 17.16 7.84
C ALA A 241 -1.84 15.76 7.86
N TYR A 242 -1.56 14.97 8.89
CA TYR A 242 -1.95 13.56 8.89
C TYR A 242 -3.36 13.33 9.47
N ILE A 243 -3.79 14.13 10.43
CA ILE A 243 -5.10 13.92 11.10
C ILE A 243 -6.12 14.94 10.59
N TYR A 244 -5.88 16.23 10.86
CA TYR A 244 -6.89 17.26 10.63
C TYR A 244 -7.29 17.36 9.14
N ASN A 245 -6.31 17.49 8.24
CA ASN A 245 -6.60 17.65 6.82
C ASN A 245 -7.27 16.40 6.22
N ASN A 246 -6.85 15.21 6.64
CA ASN A 246 -7.44 13.97 6.16
C ASN A 246 -8.85 13.70 6.70
N VAL A 247 -9.17 14.13 7.93
CA VAL A 247 -10.48 13.90 8.54
C VAL A 247 -11.49 14.96 8.11
N PHE A 248 -11.06 16.23 8.02
CA PHE A 248 -11.98 17.36 7.85
C PHE A 248 -11.93 18.02 6.47
N LEU A 249 -10.81 17.88 5.74
CA LEU A 249 -10.61 18.55 4.45
C LEU A 249 -10.48 17.58 3.26
N TYR A 250 -10.18 16.30 3.52
CA TYR A 250 -10.12 15.26 2.48
C TYR A 250 -11.54 14.82 2.11
N GLY A 251 -12.19 15.61 1.28
CA GLY A 251 -13.53 15.32 0.86
C GLY A 251 -13.93 16.34 -0.19
N GLY A 252 -13.40 16.19 -1.40
CA GLY A 252 -14.04 16.75 -2.57
C GLY A 252 -15.51 16.30 -2.64
N GLU A 253 -16.27 16.71 -3.64
CA GLU A 253 -17.66 16.27 -3.83
C GLU A 253 -17.76 14.75 -3.62
N ALA A 254 -18.56 14.36 -2.64
CA ALA A 254 -18.75 12.95 -2.30
C ALA A 254 -19.29 12.23 -3.54
N ALA A 255 -18.54 11.26 -4.05
CA ALA A 255 -19.00 10.45 -5.18
C ALA A 255 -20.40 9.89 -4.91
N SER A 256 -21.30 9.99 -5.88
CA SER A 256 -22.65 9.43 -5.77
C SER A 256 -22.60 7.93 -5.53
N TRP A 257 -23.65 7.37 -4.96
CA TRP A 257 -23.74 5.91 -4.74
C TRP A 257 -23.56 5.12 -6.04
N GLY A 258 -24.13 5.61 -7.17
CA GLY A 258 -23.97 4.98 -8.47
C GLY A 258 -22.52 4.97 -8.92
N GLN A 259 -21.80 6.06 -8.75
CA GLN A 259 -20.36 6.14 -9.06
C GLN A 259 -19.53 5.19 -8.20
N ARG A 260 -19.75 5.17 -6.87
CA ARG A 260 -19.03 4.25 -5.95
C ARG A 260 -19.28 2.77 -6.30
N LEU A 261 -20.52 2.40 -6.60
CA LEU A 261 -20.86 1.02 -6.97
C LEU A 261 -20.26 0.67 -8.35
N GLY A 262 -20.28 1.58 -9.31
CA GLY A 262 -19.67 1.39 -10.62
C GLY A 262 -18.14 1.24 -10.53
N GLU A 263 -17.48 2.06 -9.73
CA GLU A 263 -16.03 1.95 -9.46
C GLU A 263 -15.71 0.62 -8.77
N LEU A 264 -16.47 0.26 -7.73
CA LEU A 264 -16.29 -1.01 -7.02
C LEU A 264 -16.45 -2.20 -7.98
N ALA A 265 -17.51 -2.22 -8.80
CA ALA A 265 -17.74 -3.30 -9.78
C ALA A 265 -16.58 -3.41 -10.77
N ARG A 266 -16.12 -2.30 -11.33
CA ARG A 266 -14.98 -2.25 -12.24
C ARG A 266 -13.69 -2.76 -11.60
N TYR A 267 -13.41 -2.35 -10.35
CA TYR A 267 -12.21 -2.79 -9.67
C TYR A 267 -12.28 -4.23 -9.17
N VAL A 268 -13.46 -4.71 -8.74
CA VAL A 268 -13.67 -6.13 -8.44
C VAL A 268 -13.46 -6.98 -9.69
N GLN A 269 -13.91 -6.53 -10.86
CA GLN A 269 -13.68 -7.22 -12.13
C GLN A 269 -12.19 -7.32 -12.46
N LYS A 270 -11.41 -6.23 -12.31
CA LYS A 270 -9.94 -6.21 -12.50
C LYS A 270 -9.20 -7.12 -11.49
N ASN A 271 -9.84 -7.51 -10.41
CA ASN A 271 -9.28 -8.32 -9.32
C ASN A 271 -10.04 -9.65 -9.10
N ALA A 272 -10.89 -10.05 -10.04
CA ALA A 272 -11.83 -11.18 -9.88
C ALA A 272 -11.13 -12.48 -9.48
N LEU A 273 -9.90 -12.72 -9.95
CA LEU A 273 -9.15 -13.96 -9.69
C LEU A 273 -8.83 -14.19 -8.21
N TRP A 274 -8.70 -13.15 -7.40
CA TRP A 274 -8.58 -13.29 -5.95
C TRP A 274 -9.83 -12.83 -5.20
N ALA A 275 -10.57 -11.83 -5.69
CA ALA A 275 -11.72 -11.26 -5.00
C ALA A 275 -12.91 -12.25 -4.94
N VAL A 276 -13.20 -12.95 -6.05
CA VAL A 276 -14.28 -13.96 -6.07
C VAL A 276 -13.96 -15.14 -5.13
N PRO A 277 -12.77 -15.78 -5.18
CA PRO A 277 -12.39 -16.80 -4.20
C PRO A 277 -12.43 -16.29 -2.75
N ALA A 278 -12.06 -15.02 -2.50
CA ALA A 278 -12.15 -14.44 -1.17
C ALA A 278 -13.62 -14.38 -0.69
N ALA A 279 -14.53 -13.85 -1.50
CA ALA A 279 -15.95 -13.74 -1.17
C ALA A 279 -16.61 -15.11 -0.96
N LEU A 280 -16.35 -16.06 -1.85
CA LEU A 280 -16.84 -17.44 -1.72
C LEU A 280 -16.25 -18.14 -0.50
N GLY A 281 -14.98 -17.91 -0.21
CA GLY A 281 -14.31 -18.44 0.98
C GLY A 281 -14.87 -17.90 2.28
N LEU A 282 -15.18 -16.59 2.34
CA LEU A 282 -15.82 -15.96 3.49
C LEU A 282 -17.26 -16.51 3.70
N ALA A 283 -18.04 -16.64 2.62
CA ALA A 283 -19.37 -17.24 2.68
C ALA A 283 -19.32 -18.71 3.16
N ALA A 284 -18.40 -19.49 2.60
CA ALA A 284 -18.18 -20.89 3.00
C ALA A 284 -17.75 -21.00 4.47
N LEU A 285 -16.85 -20.11 4.94
CA LEU A 285 -16.42 -20.08 6.33
C LEU A 285 -17.58 -19.71 7.27
N ALA A 286 -18.42 -18.75 6.89
CA ALA A 286 -19.58 -18.36 7.67
C ALA A 286 -20.57 -19.52 7.89
N ALA A 287 -20.73 -20.38 6.88
CA ALA A 287 -21.57 -21.56 6.92
C ALA A 287 -20.90 -22.79 7.56
N ASP A 288 -19.59 -22.76 7.80
CA ASP A 288 -18.82 -23.91 8.27
C ASP A 288 -19.01 -24.17 9.78
N ARG A 289 -19.89 -25.12 10.11
CA ARG A 289 -20.14 -25.53 11.51
C ARG A 289 -18.96 -26.27 12.16
N GLY A 290 -17.94 -26.69 11.39
CA GLY A 290 -16.70 -27.29 11.91
C GLY A 290 -15.73 -26.25 12.51
N GLU A 291 -15.99 -24.98 12.29
CA GLU A 291 -15.23 -23.88 12.92
C GLU A 291 -16.00 -23.26 14.08
N THR A 292 -15.28 -22.71 15.05
CA THR A 292 -15.91 -22.03 16.19
C THR A 292 -16.73 -20.81 15.72
N ALA A 293 -17.82 -20.49 16.42
CA ALA A 293 -18.60 -19.30 16.13
C ALA A 293 -17.73 -18.02 16.25
N ALA A 294 -16.77 -18.00 17.18
CA ALA A 294 -15.86 -16.87 17.37
C ALA A 294 -14.97 -16.63 16.15
N VAL A 295 -14.41 -17.68 15.50
CA VAL A 295 -13.62 -17.54 14.26
C VAL A 295 -14.50 -16.99 13.13
N ARG A 296 -15.67 -17.61 12.92
CA ARG A 296 -16.59 -17.20 11.86
C ARG A 296 -16.99 -15.74 12.00
N LEU A 297 -17.39 -15.35 13.20
CA LEU A 297 -17.80 -13.97 13.48
C LEU A 297 -16.62 -12.98 13.37
N CYS A 298 -15.43 -13.36 13.89
CA CYS A 298 -14.25 -12.47 13.85
C CYS A 298 -13.79 -12.23 12.41
N VAL A 299 -13.64 -13.29 11.61
CA VAL A 299 -13.22 -13.14 10.21
C VAL A 299 -14.25 -12.34 9.40
N ALA A 300 -15.55 -12.58 9.62
CA ALA A 300 -16.61 -11.80 8.99
C ALA A 300 -16.57 -10.32 9.42
N ALA A 301 -16.41 -10.04 10.72
CA ALA A 301 -16.32 -8.67 11.24
C ALA A 301 -15.06 -7.94 10.73
N MET A 302 -13.91 -8.62 10.66
CA MET A 302 -12.69 -8.07 10.08
C MET A 302 -12.87 -7.74 8.60
N ALA A 303 -13.49 -8.65 7.82
CA ALA A 303 -13.73 -8.43 6.40
C ALA A 303 -14.74 -7.30 6.16
N ALA A 304 -15.83 -7.28 6.91
CA ALA A 304 -16.85 -6.23 6.81
C ALA A 304 -16.29 -4.85 7.22
N GLY A 305 -15.53 -4.79 8.33
CA GLY A 305 -14.87 -3.56 8.77
C GLY A 305 -13.85 -3.05 7.74
N GLN A 306 -13.03 -3.93 7.15
CA GLN A 306 -12.08 -3.54 6.11
C GLN A 306 -12.78 -3.10 4.82
N PHE A 307 -13.83 -3.80 4.43
CA PHE A 307 -14.65 -3.39 3.28
C PHE A 307 -15.29 -2.02 3.53
N ALA A 308 -15.86 -1.80 4.71
CA ALA A 308 -16.44 -0.51 5.08
C ALA A 308 -15.39 0.62 5.02
N ALA A 309 -14.19 0.38 5.53
CA ALA A 309 -13.10 1.33 5.52
C ALA A 309 -12.64 1.69 4.08
N VAL A 310 -12.69 0.73 3.15
CA VAL A 310 -12.35 0.97 1.73
C VAL A 310 -13.50 1.65 0.99
N PHE A 311 -14.74 1.25 1.25
CA PHE A 311 -15.90 1.66 0.44
C PHE A 311 -16.52 3.00 0.89
N PHE A 312 -16.56 3.25 2.21
CA PHE A 312 -17.27 4.42 2.75
C PHE A 312 -16.36 5.64 2.96
N VAL A 313 -15.03 5.48 2.93
CA VAL A 313 -14.08 6.57 3.11
C VAL A 313 -13.73 7.21 1.77
N GLY A 314 -14.34 8.37 1.47
CA GLY A 314 -14.05 9.15 0.27
C GLY A 314 -14.46 8.45 -1.04
N ARG A 315 -13.57 8.50 -2.04
CA ARG A 315 -13.71 7.83 -3.35
C ARG A 315 -13.09 6.44 -3.31
N VAL A 316 -13.69 5.48 -3.99
CA VAL A 316 -13.11 4.12 -4.14
C VAL A 316 -11.99 4.17 -5.17
N TRP A 317 -10.76 3.85 -4.74
CA TRP A 317 -9.60 3.76 -5.61
C TRP A 317 -9.21 2.30 -5.88
N ALA A 318 -8.62 2.03 -7.05
CA ALA A 318 -8.23 0.67 -7.42
C ALA A 318 -7.33 0.01 -6.38
N TYR A 319 -6.27 0.71 -5.95
CA TYR A 319 -5.30 0.23 -4.98
C TYR A 319 -5.88 -0.01 -3.58
N SER A 320 -6.94 0.69 -3.20
CA SER A 320 -7.57 0.50 -1.88
C SER A 320 -8.11 -0.92 -1.67
N LEU A 321 -8.48 -1.60 -2.77
CA LEU A 321 -8.95 -2.99 -2.70
C LEU A 321 -7.83 -3.98 -2.31
N LEU A 322 -6.56 -3.60 -2.45
CA LEU A 322 -5.43 -4.48 -2.10
C LEU A 322 -5.47 -4.93 -0.63
N ALA A 323 -5.95 -4.06 0.27
CA ALA A 323 -6.12 -4.39 1.67
C ALA A 323 -7.12 -5.56 1.91
N LEU A 324 -8.07 -5.77 0.98
CA LEU A 324 -9.04 -6.87 1.03
C LEU A 324 -8.42 -8.21 0.55
N ALA A 325 -7.29 -8.17 -0.16
CA ALA A 325 -6.63 -9.38 -0.65
C ALA A 325 -6.20 -10.33 0.48
N ALA A 326 -5.97 -9.81 1.71
CA ALA A 326 -5.69 -10.63 2.89
C ALA A 326 -6.75 -11.74 3.11
N PHE A 327 -8.01 -11.47 2.78
CA PHE A 327 -9.10 -12.43 2.93
C PHE A 327 -9.13 -13.50 1.84
N GLY A 328 -8.39 -13.33 0.74
CA GLY A 328 -8.20 -14.35 -0.30
C GLY A 328 -7.58 -15.64 0.22
N VAL A 329 -6.78 -15.55 1.28
CA VAL A 329 -6.21 -16.72 1.98
C VAL A 329 -7.29 -17.63 2.55
N ILE A 330 -8.42 -17.07 3.00
CA ILE A 330 -9.59 -17.85 3.47
C ILE A 330 -10.20 -18.63 2.31
N GLY A 331 -10.26 -18.02 1.11
CA GLY A 331 -10.69 -18.70 -0.11
C GLY A 331 -9.85 -19.94 -0.43
N CYS A 332 -8.52 -19.81 -0.37
CA CYS A 332 -7.60 -20.93 -0.55
C CYS A 332 -7.81 -22.05 0.49
N MET A 333 -8.10 -21.68 1.74
CA MET A 333 -8.35 -22.64 2.82
C MET A 333 -9.66 -23.43 2.60
N GLN A 334 -10.73 -22.74 2.21
CA GLN A 334 -12.01 -23.39 1.96
C GLN A 334 -11.98 -24.24 0.68
N LEU A 335 -11.28 -23.81 -0.35
CA LEU A 335 -11.02 -24.62 -1.54
C LEU A 335 -10.32 -25.93 -1.18
N HIS A 336 -9.28 -25.90 -0.33
CA HIS A 336 -8.63 -27.13 0.14
C HIS A 336 -9.61 -28.09 0.83
N ARG A 337 -10.54 -27.57 1.65
CA ARG A 337 -11.54 -28.40 2.32
C ARG A 337 -12.50 -29.07 1.32
N ALA A 338 -12.94 -28.30 0.32
CA ALA A 338 -13.80 -28.82 -0.73
C ALA A 338 -13.10 -29.93 -1.55
N LEU A 339 -11.85 -29.69 -1.94
CA LEU A 339 -11.03 -30.67 -2.67
C LEU A 339 -10.80 -31.95 -1.84
N LYS A 340 -10.53 -31.81 -0.53
CA LYS A 340 -10.35 -32.96 0.36
C LYS A 340 -11.63 -33.78 0.52
N LYS A 341 -12.79 -33.13 0.61
CA LYS A 341 -14.10 -33.81 0.67
C LYS A 341 -14.38 -34.62 -0.59
N ASN A 342 -13.93 -34.17 -1.74
CA ASN A 342 -14.11 -34.81 -3.04
C ASN A 342 -12.99 -35.81 -3.40
N GLY A 343 -12.17 -36.26 -2.45
CA GLY A 343 -11.19 -37.32 -2.65
C GLY A 343 -9.92 -36.93 -3.42
N CYS A 344 -9.68 -35.62 -3.62
CA CYS A 344 -8.48 -35.17 -4.33
C CYS A 344 -7.19 -35.57 -3.60
N PRO A 345 -6.16 -36.12 -4.29
CA PRO A 345 -4.97 -36.68 -3.66
C PRO A 345 -4.20 -35.64 -2.86
N ARG A 346 -3.65 -36.07 -1.71
CA ARG A 346 -2.79 -35.24 -0.84
C ARG A 346 -1.60 -34.72 -1.66
N GLY A 347 -1.33 -33.42 -1.55
CA GLY A 347 -0.33 -32.70 -2.33
C GLY A 347 1.04 -33.40 -2.33
N LYS A 348 1.44 -33.90 -3.49
CA LYS A 348 2.80 -34.37 -3.73
C LYS A 348 3.75 -33.15 -3.78
N LYS A 349 5.01 -33.31 -3.41
CA LYS A 349 6.03 -32.25 -3.51
C LYS A 349 6.07 -31.62 -4.92
N ALA A 350 5.89 -32.43 -5.95
CA ALA A 350 5.79 -31.98 -7.34
C ALA A 350 4.65 -30.96 -7.57
N LEU A 351 3.48 -31.15 -6.95
CA LEU A 351 2.37 -30.22 -7.08
C LEU A 351 2.66 -28.87 -6.40
N THR A 352 3.36 -28.88 -5.25
CA THR A 352 3.83 -27.64 -4.60
C THR A 352 4.81 -26.89 -5.49
N ALA A 353 5.81 -27.59 -6.04
CA ALA A 353 6.78 -27.01 -6.97
C ALA A 353 6.11 -26.44 -8.22
N ALA A 354 5.16 -27.20 -8.80
CA ALA A 354 4.40 -26.75 -9.95
C ALA A 354 3.55 -25.49 -9.64
N ALA A 355 2.91 -25.42 -8.47
CA ALA A 355 2.16 -24.24 -8.04
C ALA A 355 3.07 -23.01 -7.86
N CYS A 356 4.25 -23.19 -7.25
CA CYS A 356 5.22 -22.10 -7.12
C CYS A 356 5.74 -21.64 -8.50
N ALA A 357 6.08 -22.56 -9.40
CA ALA A 357 6.54 -22.24 -10.75
C ALA A 357 5.43 -21.52 -11.55
N ALA A 358 4.19 -22.04 -11.50
CA ALA A 358 3.05 -21.41 -12.17
C ALA A 358 2.78 -20.00 -11.62
N SER A 359 2.99 -19.78 -10.31
CA SER A 359 2.86 -18.46 -9.69
C SER A 359 3.89 -17.46 -10.22
N LEU A 360 5.13 -17.90 -10.43
CA LEU A 360 6.18 -17.05 -11.03
C LEU A 360 5.91 -16.78 -12.52
N LEU A 361 5.44 -17.78 -13.26
CA LEU A 361 5.01 -17.59 -14.66
C LEU A 361 3.84 -16.62 -14.75
N LEU A 362 2.86 -16.73 -13.82
CA LEU A 362 1.76 -15.79 -13.75
C LEU A 362 2.27 -14.36 -13.48
N ALA A 363 3.17 -14.17 -12.51
CA ALA A 363 3.77 -12.87 -12.22
C ALA A 363 4.53 -12.30 -13.43
N TRP A 364 5.20 -13.15 -14.20
CA TRP A 364 5.92 -12.73 -15.41
C TRP A 364 4.99 -12.33 -16.55
N PHE A 365 3.96 -13.13 -16.85
CA PHE A 365 3.13 -12.95 -18.06
C PHE A 365 1.87 -12.11 -17.84
N ALA A 366 1.29 -12.14 -16.64
CA ALA A 366 0.01 -11.49 -16.36
C ALA A 366 0.12 -10.13 -15.67
N THR A 367 1.33 -9.66 -15.34
CA THR A 367 1.48 -8.31 -14.77
C THR A 367 1.03 -7.25 -15.77
N PRO A 368 0.20 -6.28 -15.36
CA PRO A 368 -0.16 -5.14 -16.20
C PRO A 368 1.02 -4.22 -16.53
N ASN A 369 2.14 -4.39 -15.84
CA ASN A 369 3.35 -3.57 -15.97
C ASN A 369 4.31 -4.05 -17.06
N ALA A 370 4.02 -5.18 -17.73
CA ALA A 370 4.91 -5.80 -18.72
C ALA A 370 5.27 -4.87 -19.91
N PHE A 371 4.41 -3.90 -20.23
CA PHE A 371 4.64 -2.94 -21.32
C PHE A 371 5.89 -2.06 -21.12
N LEU A 372 6.27 -1.81 -19.87
CA LEU A 372 7.41 -0.96 -19.50
C LEU A 372 8.72 -1.75 -19.38
N ARG A 373 8.65 -3.09 -19.39
CA ARG A 373 9.80 -3.97 -19.17
C ARG A 373 10.83 -3.81 -20.28
N GLY A 374 12.07 -3.57 -19.87
CA GLY A 374 13.20 -3.42 -20.82
C GLY A 374 13.26 -2.07 -21.53
N GLN A 375 12.32 -1.16 -21.29
CA GLN A 375 12.48 0.22 -21.72
C GLN A 375 13.58 0.92 -20.90
N LYS A 376 14.17 1.96 -21.48
CA LYS A 376 15.14 2.84 -20.80
C LYS A 376 14.46 4.16 -20.42
N LEU A 377 15.00 4.84 -19.41
CA LEU A 377 14.44 6.11 -18.96
C LEU A 377 14.40 7.16 -20.07
N GLU A 378 15.42 7.19 -20.93
CA GLU A 378 15.52 8.14 -22.05
C GLU A 378 14.43 7.92 -23.14
N GLN A 379 13.76 6.76 -23.11
CA GLN A 379 12.65 6.45 -24.01
C GLN A 379 11.28 6.93 -23.45
N LEU A 380 11.26 7.37 -22.19
CA LEU A 380 10.06 7.88 -21.52
C LEU A 380 10.05 9.41 -21.54
N ALA A 381 8.85 9.98 -21.43
CA ALA A 381 8.67 11.42 -21.36
C ALA A 381 9.50 12.05 -20.22
N GLN A 382 9.53 11.42 -19.05
CA GLN A 382 10.30 11.88 -17.91
C GLN A 382 11.80 12.00 -18.22
N GLY A 383 12.37 11.00 -18.87
CA GLY A 383 13.79 11.01 -19.24
C GLY A 383 14.13 12.04 -20.32
N ARG A 384 13.27 12.17 -21.34
CA ARG A 384 13.47 13.16 -22.41
C ARG A 384 13.34 14.60 -21.90
N LEU A 385 12.36 14.87 -21.03
CA LEU A 385 12.18 16.18 -20.40
C LEU A 385 13.30 16.50 -19.40
N ALA A 386 13.75 15.51 -18.63
CA ALA A 386 14.88 15.68 -17.73
C ALA A 386 16.19 16.03 -18.49
N ALA A 387 16.41 15.45 -19.67
CA ALA A 387 17.56 15.73 -20.52
C ALA A 387 17.60 17.19 -21.05
N ALA A 388 16.46 17.89 -21.05
CA ALA A 388 16.37 19.32 -21.38
C ALA A 388 16.74 20.25 -20.21
N MET A 389 16.97 19.71 -19.02
CA MET A 389 17.33 20.46 -17.82
C MET A 389 18.82 20.32 -17.51
N PRO A 390 19.54 21.43 -17.25
CA PRO A 390 20.93 21.34 -16.80
C PRO A 390 21.03 20.78 -15.40
N GLU A 391 22.16 20.15 -15.09
CA GLU A 391 22.44 19.62 -13.75
C GLU A 391 22.37 20.74 -12.70
N GLY A 392 21.73 20.45 -11.58
CA GLY A 392 21.56 21.41 -10.46
C GLY A 392 20.43 22.42 -10.67
N ALA A 393 19.72 22.39 -11.78
CA ALA A 393 18.55 23.25 -11.99
C ALA A 393 17.45 22.97 -10.98
N THR A 394 16.76 24.01 -10.57
CA THR A 394 15.62 23.90 -9.65
C THR A 394 14.34 23.62 -10.43
N LEU A 395 13.52 22.72 -9.89
CA LEU A 395 12.27 22.29 -10.50
C LEU A 395 11.11 22.48 -9.51
N LEU A 396 9.97 22.93 -10.04
CA LEU A 396 8.67 22.84 -9.39
C LEU A 396 7.71 22.06 -10.29
N GLN A 397 7.02 21.06 -9.75
CA GLN A 397 5.93 20.41 -10.45
C GLN A 397 4.60 21.09 -10.07
N TYR A 398 4.14 21.99 -10.94
CA TYR A 398 2.84 22.65 -10.84
C TYR A 398 1.74 21.75 -11.41
N SER A 399 1.72 20.50 -10.92
CA SER A 399 0.88 19.39 -11.38
C SER A 399 0.13 18.78 -10.21
N HIS A 400 -0.89 17.97 -10.54
CA HIS A 400 -1.52 17.11 -9.56
C HIS A 400 -0.65 15.86 -9.34
N LEU A 401 -0.05 15.73 -8.15
CA LEU A 401 0.93 14.73 -7.77
C LEU A 401 2.26 14.83 -8.54
N ASP A 402 3.20 13.93 -8.25
CA ASP A 402 4.55 13.92 -8.81
C ASP A 402 4.62 13.05 -10.07
N ASP A 403 4.82 13.67 -11.21
CA ASP A 403 4.94 13.00 -12.51
C ASP A 403 6.27 12.23 -12.71
N GLY A 404 7.14 12.15 -11.68
CA GLY A 404 8.41 11.45 -11.71
C GLY A 404 9.60 12.27 -12.20
N LEU A 405 9.40 13.56 -12.50
CA LEU A 405 10.48 14.39 -13.03
C LEU A 405 11.51 14.77 -11.95
N TYR A 406 11.14 14.88 -10.67
CA TYR A 406 12.11 15.08 -9.59
C TYR A 406 13.15 13.96 -9.52
N LEU A 407 12.72 12.71 -9.75
CA LEU A 407 13.62 11.57 -9.78
C LEU A 407 14.45 11.55 -11.08
N ALA A 408 13.79 11.70 -12.23
CA ALA A 408 14.43 11.62 -13.54
C ALA A 408 15.49 12.73 -13.75
N ALA A 409 15.25 13.94 -13.25
CA ALA A 409 16.17 15.07 -13.31
C ALA A 409 17.16 15.13 -12.11
N HIS A 410 17.17 14.11 -11.25
CA HIS A 410 18.03 14.03 -10.05
C HIS A 410 17.94 15.26 -9.14
N THR A 411 16.80 15.94 -9.12
CA THR A 411 16.57 17.14 -8.30
C THR A 411 15.62 16.86 -7.16
N LEU A 412 15.47 17.80 -6.24
CA LEU A 412 14.54 17.76 -5.13
C LEU A 412 13.75 19.07 -5.03
N PRO A 413 12.51 19.00 -4.52
CA PRO A 413 11.76 20.21 -4.22
C PRO A 413 12.48 21.04 -3.15
N ARG A 414 12.40 22.36 -3.30
CA ARG A 414 12.88 23.33 -2.31
C ARG A 414 11.75 23.84 -1.41
N GLU A 415 10.52 23.72 -1.88
CA GLU A 415 9.34 24.23 -1.20
C GLU A 415 8.64 23.12 -0.40
N LYS A 416 8.00 23.50 0.71
CA LYS A 416 7.17 22.58 1.51
C LYS A 416 6.07 21.91 0.67
N TYR A 417 5.39 22.70 -0.14
CA TYR A 417 4.41 22.23 -1.10
C TYR A 417 5.08 22.11 -2.47
N PHE A 418 5.24 20.91 -2.92
CA PHE A 418 6.03 20.60 -4.12
C PHE A 418 5.20 20.11 -5.31
N VAL A 419 3.93 19.79 -5.05
CA VAL A 419 2.89 19.38 -6.01
C VAL A 419 1.52 19.74 -5.45
N LEU A 420 0.48 19.72 -6.29
CA LEU A 420 -0.91 19.74 -5.83
C LEU A 420 -1.30 18.33 -5.39
N LEU A 421 -1.80 18.19 -4.17
CA LEU A 421 -2.25 16.91 -3.62
C LEU A 421 -3.78 16.79 -3.64
N ASN A 422 -4.26 15.57 -3.33
CA ASN A 422 -5.70 15.27 -3.28
C ASN A 422 -6.47 16.10 -2.26
N VAL A 423 -5.82 16.54 -1.17
CA VAL A 423 -6.41 17.52 -0.23
C VAL A 423 -6.20 18.91 -0.80
N GLN A 424 -7.28 19.56 -1.20
CA GLN A 424 -7.27 20.91 -1.78
C GLN A 424 -7.07 21.97 -0.69
N LEU A 425 -5.81 22.27 -0.36
CA LEU A 425 -5.47 23.33 0.60
C LEU A 425 -5.25 24.65 -0.15
N GLU A 426 -5.95 25.72 0.23
CA GLU A 426 -5.74 27.06 -0.29
C GLU A 426 -4.27 27.49 -0.11
N ALA A 427 -3.71 27.30 1.09
CA ALA A 427 -2.31 27.59 1.37
C ALA A 427 -1.30 26.85 0.47
N MET A 428 -1.63 25.63 0.01
CA MET A 428 -0.81 24.89 -0.94
C MET A 428 -0.86 25.55 -2.32
N ARG A 429 -2.05 25.89 -2.81
CA ARG A 429 -2.25 26.54 -4.09
C ARG A 429 -1.56 27.91 -4.10
N ASP A 430 -1.78 28.71 -3.08
CA ASP A 430 -1.15 30.05 -2.93
C ASP A 430 0.37 29.98 -2.91
N ALA A 431 0.92 28.96 -2.25
CA ALA A 431 2.38 28.79 -2.20
C ALA A 431 2.96 28.42 -3.58
N LEU A 432 2.31 27.49 -4.30
CA LEU A 432 2.73 27.11 -5.65
C LEU A 432 2.56 28.26 -6.64
N ASP A 433 1.42 28.94 -6.62
CA ASP A 433 1.14 30.11 -7.47
C ASP A 433 2.18 31.22 -7.23
N ARG A 434 2.53 31.48 -5.96
CA ARG A 434 3.54 32.47 -5.59
C ARG A 434 4.91 32.08 -6.12
N ALA A 435 5.32 30.82 -5.95
CA ALA A 435 6.62 30.35 -6.43
C ALA A 435 6.77 30.51 -7.94
N VAL A 436 5.69 30.23 -8.70
CA VAL A 436 5.68 30.43 -10.16
C VAL A 436 5.63 31.90 -10.53
N ARG A 437 4.80 32.73 -9.88
CA ARG A 437 4.70 34.19 -10.13
C ARG A 437 6.01 34.93 -9.87
N GLU A 438 6.69 34.59 -8.78
CA GLU A 438 7.97 35.17 -8.39
C GLU A 438 9.15 34.57 -9.18
N ALA A 439 8.88 33.59 -10.05
CA ALA A 439 9.88 32.90 -10.85
C ALA A 439 11.02 32.27 -10.01
N VAL A 440 10.65 31.67 -8.88
CA VAL A 440 11.62 31.06 -7.96
C VAL A 440 12.30 29.83 -8.58
N PRO A 441 11.58 28.82 -9.16
CA PRO A 441 12.21 27.69 -9.81
C PRO A 441 12.73 28.06 -11.21
N ASP A 442 13.84 27.42 -11.62
CA ASP A 442 14.37 27.59 -12.97
C ASP A 442 13.46 26.90 -14.01
N TYR A 443 12.81 25.79 -13.60
CA TYR A 443 11.91 25.00 -14.44
C TYR A 443 10.60 24.72 -13.73
N VAL A 444 9.51 24.71 -14.52
CA VAL A 444 8.16 24.33 -14.07
C VAL A 444 7.66 23.21 -14.97
N LEU A 445 7.22 22.10 -14.37
CA LEU A 445 6.51 21.04 -15.06
C LEU A 445 5.01 21.17 -14.80
N VAL A 446 4.21 21.03 -15.86
CA VAL A 446 2.75 20.96 -15.78
C VAL A 446 2.27 19.71 -16.53
N SER A 447 1.24 19.05 -16.04
CA SER A 447 0.64 17.89 -16.70
C SER A 447 -0.79 18.15 -17.12
N TRP A 448 -1.22 17.48 -18.20
CA TRP A 448 -2.56 17.51 -18.79
C TRP A 448 -2.97 18.81 -19.48
N ARG A 449 -2.51 19.95 -19.02
CA ARG A 449 -2.81 21.28 -19.55
C ARG A 449 -1.57 22.15 -19.49
N GLU A 450 -1.53 23.17 -20.31
CA GLU A 450 -0.46 24.16 -20.28
C GLU A 450 -0.49 25.03 -19.02
N LEU A 451 0.66 25.62 -18.72
CA LEU A 451 0.78 26.63 -17.66
C LEU A 451 -0.12 27.82 -17.97
N PRO A 452 -0.93 28.34 -17.03
CA PRO A 452 -1.75 29.51 -17.26
C PRO A 452 -0.96 30.71 -17.78
N ALA A 453 -1.54 31.45 -18.75
CA ALA A 453 -0.86 32.56 -19.44
C ALA A 453 -0.44 33.72 -18.51
N GLU A 454 -1.04 33.82 -17.33
CA GLU A 454 -0.68 34.80 -16.30
C GLU A 454 0.71 34.59 -15.70
N PHE A 455 1.32 33.40 -15.89
CA PHE A 455 2.69 33.09 -15.49
C PHE A 455 3.67 33.37 -16.64
N ASP A 456 3.69 34.60 -17.11
CA ASP A 456 4.38 35.06 -18.31
C ASP A 456 5.92 35.08 -18.20
N ARG A 457 6.48 34.85 -16.99
CA ARG A 457 7.92 34.74 -16.74
C ARG A 457 8.52 33.42 -17.21
N TYR A 458 7.69 32.50 -17.70
CA TYR A 458 8.14 31.19 -18.18
C TYR A 458 7.85 31.02 -19.67
N GLU A 459 8.70 30.28 -20.35
CA GLU A 459 8.53 29.88 -21.74
C GLU A 459 8.49 28.36 -21.87
N LEU A 460 7.59 27.84 -22.70
CA LEU A 460 7.53 26.43 -23.03
C LEU A 460 8.77 26.05 -23.85
N ILE A 461 9.57 25.08 -23.34
CA ILE A 461 10.77 24.62 -24.04
C ILE A 461 10.63 23.20 -24.57
N ALA A 462 9.78 22.37 -23.97
CA ALA A 462 9.54 21.00 -24.39
C ALA A 462 8.15 20.53 -23.95
N SER A 463 7.56 19.64 -24.74
CA SER A 463 6.38 18.87 -24.34
C SER A 463 6.51 17.45 -24.82
N ASP A 464 5.95 16.51 -24.04
CA ASP A 464 5.99 15.10 -24.38
C ASP A 464 4.75 14.37 -23.84
N VAL A 465 4.50 13.15 -24.35
CA VAL A 465 3.36 12.34 -23.94
C VAL A 465 3.84 11.15 -23.10
N GLY A 466 3.40 11.14 -21.85
CA GLY A 466 3.64 10.07 -20.90
C GLY A 466 2.43 9.13 -20.71
N TYR A 467 2.59 8.15 -19.86
CA TYR A 467 1.54 7.19 -19.51
C TYR A 467 0.64 7.71 -18.38
N ASP A 468 -0.68 7.47 -18.52
CA ASP A 468 -1.68 7.69 -17.47
C ASP A 468 -1.76 6.48 -16.50
N ASP A 469 -2.66 6.57 -15.51
CA ASP A 469 -2.89 5.50 -14.53
C ASP A 469 -3.45 4.19 -15.14
N ASP A 470 -4.09 4.27 -16.29
CA ASP A 470 -4.58 3.10 -17.04
C ASP A 470 -3.54 2.56 -18.03
N ASN A 471 -2.27 3.01 -17.95
CA ASN A 471 -1.15 2.63 -18.82
C ASN A 471 -1.36 3.02 -20.31
N ARG A 472 -2.07 4.12 -20.56
CA ARG A 472 -2.27 4.67 -21.92
C ARG A 472 -1.36 5.89 -22.13
N LEU A 473 -0.77 6.00 -23.32
CA LEU A 473 0.02 7.15 -23.75
C LEU A 473 -0.92 8.33 -24.10
N ASN A 474 -1.31 9.12 -23.12
CA ASN A 474 -2.24 10.24 -23.29
C ASN A 474 -2.03 11.39 -22.31
N LYS A 475 -1.11 11.26 -21.34
CA LYS A 475 -0.79 12.29 -20.35
C LYS A 475 0.26 13.24 -20.92
N THR A 476 -0.15 14.40 -21.42
CA THR A 476 0.81 15.40 -21.91
C THR A 476 1.52 16.08 -20.73
N LEU A 477 2.84 16.15 -20.82
CA LEU A 477 3.74 16.84 -19.89
C LEU A 477 4.33 18.05 -20.61
N TYR A 478 4.31 19.21 -19.97
CA TYR A 478 4.82 20.48 -20.50
C TYR A 478 5.93 20.98 -19.58
N LEU A 479 7.14 21.17 -20.12
CA LEU A 479 8.29 21.71 -19.40
C LEU A 479 8.53 23.17 -19.81
N TYR A 480 8.47 24.03 -18.81
CA TYR A 480 8.71 25.46 -18.96
C TYR A 480 10.04 25.82 -18.31
N ARG A 481 10.74 26.79 -18.92
CA ARG A 481 11.96 27.38 -18.40
C ARG A 481 11.71 28.85 -18.06
N ARG A 482 12.29 29.31 -16.94
CA ARG A 482 12.28 30.72 -16.59
C ARG A 482 12.98 31.52 -17.70
N LYS A 483 12.35 32.62 -18.17
CA LYS A 483 12.93 33.55 -19.15
C LYS A 483 14.14 34.24 -18.52
N SER A 484 15.19 34.44 -19.30
CA SER A 484 16.28 35.36 -18.94
C SER A 484 15.73 36.79 -18.95
N GLU A 485 16.04 37.54 -17.90
CA GLU A 485 15.72 38.98 -17.85
C GLU A 485 16.45 39.76 -18.92
#